data_3d434955d39af113b3f392ad7fe3e230
#
_entry.id   3d434955d39af113b3f392ad7fe3e230
#
_cell.length_a   1.000
_cell.length_b   1.000
_cell.length_c   1.000
_cell.angle_alpha   90.00
_cell.angle_beta   90.00
_cell.angle_gamma   90.00
#
_symmetry.space_group_name_H-M   'P 1'
#
loop_
_entity.id
_entity.type
_entity.pdbx_description
1 polymer ?
#
loop_
_entity_poly.entity_id
_entity_poly.type
_entity_poly.pdbx_seq_one_letter_code
_entity_poly.pdbx_strand_id
1 'polypeptide(L)'
;MYKLTTRSKIAEKQFYEILNSRGGISAKLERLRNNPRGELDAHKLKGKLEGKWSCSLGYDIRMVYEIDDENKEIVVVAVGSHKEAYS
;
A
#
# COMPACT_ATOMS: atom_id res chain seq x y z
N MET A 1 1.54 -10.01 12.66
CA MET A 1 0.91 -8.87 11.97
C MET A 1 1.96 -7.83 11.63
N TYR A 2 1.93 -7.32 10.41
CA TYR A 2 2.88 -6.32 9.96
C TYR A 2 2.44 -4.92 10.39
N LYS A 3 3.43 -4.05 10.61
CA LYS A 3 3.20 -2.66 10.96
C LYS A 3 3.20 -1.82 9.68
N LEU A 4 2.30 -0.85 9.57
CA LEU A 4 2.30 0.07 8.44
C LEU A 4 3.17 1.27 8.74
N THR A 5 4.07 1.58 7.83
CA THR A 5 4.88 2.80 7.87
C THR A 5 4.88 3.44 6.49
N THR A 6 5.42 4.64 6.37
CA THR A 6 5.49 5.35 5.10
C THR A 6 6.94 5.70 4.80
N ARG A 7 7.31 5.64 3.51
CA ARG A 7 8.68 5.90 3.09
C ARG A 7 9.04 7.38 3.13
N SER A 8 8.08 8.26 2.88
CA SER A 8 8.33 9.68 2.74
C SER A 8 7.14 10.48 3.24
N LYS A 9 7.33 11.79 3.38
CA LYS A 9 6.23 12.67 3.75
C LYS A 9 5.15 12.73 2.68
N ILE A 10 5.54 12.61 1.42
CA ILE A 10 4.58 12.57 0.31
C ILE A 10 3.72 11.32 0.42
N ALA A 11 4.34 10.16 0.65
CA ALA A 11 3.59 8.91 0.82
C ALA A 11 2.68 8.98 2.04
N GLU A 12 3.15 9.57 3.13
CA GLU A 12 2.37 9.73 4.35
C GLU A 12 1.13 10.58 4.08
N LYS A 13 1.29 11.70 3.39
CA LYS A 13 0.18 12.58 3.06
C LYS A 13 -0.85 11.86 2.19
N GLN A 14 -0.40 11.18 1.13
CA GLN A 14 -1.26 10.42 0.26
C GLN A 14 -2.04 9.36 1.04
N PHE A 15 -1.35 8.67 1.92
CA PHE A 15 -1.93 7.60 2.73
C PHE A 15 -3.05 8.14 3.63
N TYR A 16 -2.79 9.22 4.35
CA TYR A 16 -3.79 9.80 5.25
C TYR A 16 -4.96 10.43 4.52
N GLU A 17 -4.73 11.01 3.34
CA GLU A 17 -5.81 11.55 2.53
C GLU A 17 -6.80 10.45 2.14
N ILE A 18 -6.30 9.30 1.71
CA ILE A 18 -7.15 8.17 1.34
C ILE A 18 -7.86 7.60 2.57
N LEU A 19 -7.12 7.44 3.66
CA LEU A 19 -7.67 6.89 4.90
C LEU A 19 -8.84 7.73 5.42
N ASN A 20 -8.73 9.06 5.30
CA ASN A 20 -9.74 9.99 5.80
C ASN A 20 -10.89 10.23 4.82
N SER A 21 -10.68 9.97 3.53
CA SER A 21 -11.68 10.31 2.51
C SER A 21 -12.61 9.15 2.13
N ARG A 22 -12.27 7.92 2.51
CA ARG A 22 -13.07 6.76 2.12
C ARG A 22 -13.32 5.85 3.30
N GLY A 23 -14.55 5.38 3.42
CA GLY A 23 -14.90 4.39 4.43
C GLY A 23 -14.36 3.02 4.04
N GLY A 24 -14.13 2.17 5.04
CA GLY A 24 -13.69 0.79 4.81
C GLY A 24 -12.21 0.59 4.54
N ILE A 25 -11.43 1.66 4.38
CA ILE A 25 -9.99 1.54 4.12
C ILE A 25 -9.29 0.90 5.32
N SER A 26 -9.65 1.30 6.53
CA SER A 26 -9.03 0.73 7.75
C SER A 26 -9.18 -0.78 7.82
N ALA A 27 -10.38 -1.28 7.50
CA ALA A 27 -10.64 -2.72 7.51
C ALA A 27 -9.79 -3.45 6.46
N LYS A 28 -9.66 -2.85 5.27
CA LYS A 28 -8.83 -3.42 4.22
C LYS A 28 -7.36 -3.47 4.64
N LEU A 29 -6.88 -2.40 5.25
CA LEU A 29 -5.50 -2.35 5.71
C LEU A 29 -5.21 -3.39 6.80
N GLU A 30 -6.18 -3.66 7.66
CA GLU A 30 -6.03 -4.73 8.66
C GLU A 30 -5.84 -6.08 7.99
N ARG A 31 -6.60 -6.36 6.94
CA ARG A 31 -6.44 -7.60 6.18
C ARG A 31 -5.05 -7.68 5.56
N LEU A 32 -4.58 -6.58 4.98
CA LEU A 32 -3.26 -6.54 4.35
C LEU A 32 -2.15 -6.75 5.39
N ARG A 33 -2.29 -6.16 6.58
CA ARG A 33 -1.29 -6.32 7.65
C ARG A 33 -1.15 -7.77 8.09
N ASN A 34 -2.22 -8.53 8.00
CA ASN A 34 -2.19 -9.95 8.35
C ASN A 34 -1.65 -10.82 7.24
N ASN A 35 -1.77 -10.38 5.99
CA ASN A 35 -1.30 -11.16 4.83
C ASN A 35 -0.95 -10.22 3.68
N PRO A 36 0.23 -9.58 3.74
CA PRO A 36 0.60 -8.55 2.77
C PRO A 36 0.81 -9.04 1.35
N ARG A 37 0.90 -10.34 1.15
CA ARG A 37 1.10 -10.93 -0.19
C ARG A 37 -0.16 -11.56 -0.76
N GLY A 38 -1.21 -11.74 0.03
CA GLY A 38 -2.38 -12.49 -0.39
C GLY A 38 -3.71 -11.75 -0.31
N GLU A 39 -3.72 -10.52 0.19
CA GLU A 39 -4.98 -9.76 0.34
C GLU A 39 -5.02 -8.60 -0.65
N LEU A 40 -6.23 -8.10 -0.91
CA LEU A 40 -6.45 -6.88 -1.71
C LEU A 40 -5.84 -6.95 -3.11
N ASP A 41 -5.86 -8.14 -3.73
CA ASP A 41 -5.27 -8.36 -5.05
C ASP A 41 -3.78 -7.99 -5.11
N ALA A 42 -3.05 -8.23 -4.02
CA ALA A 42 -1.64 -7.90 -3.94
C ALA A 42 -0.84 -8.70 -4.99
N HIS A 43 0.05 -8.00 -5.68
CA HIS A 43 0.93 -8.63 -6.65
C HIS A 43 2.24 -7.88 -6.76
N LYS A 44 3.28 -8.60 -7.20
CA LYS A 44 4.60 -8.02 -7.40
C LYS A 44 4.63 -7.13 -8.63
N LEU A 45 5.39 -6.08 -8.55
CA LEU A 45 5.61 -5.18 -9.67
C LEU A 45 6.91 -5.53 -10.39
N LYS A 46 7.01 -5.12 -11.66
CA LYS A 46 8.17 -5.39 -12.51
C LYS A 46 8.74 -4.07 -13.03
N GLY A 47 9.90 -4.16 -13.70
CA GLY A 47 10.53 -3.00 -14.30
C GLY A 47 11.08 -2.06 -13.25
N LYS A 48 10.76 -0.78 -13.40
CA LYS A 48 11.27 0.25 -12.50
C LYS A 48 10.82 0.08 -11.06
N LEU A 49 9.73 -0.64 -10.85
CA LEU A 49 9.16 -0.86 -9.52
C LEU A 49 9.43 -2.28 -9.01
N GLU A 50 10.39 -2.97 -9.60
CA GLU A 50 10.75 -4.30 -9.16
C GLU A 50 11.15 -4.31 -7.69
N GLY A 51 10.70 -5.34 -6.99
CA GLY A 51 10.91 -5.43 -5.54
C GLY A 51 9.78 -4.83 -4.73
N LYS A 52 8.85 -4.14 -5.38
CA LYS A 52 7.70 -3.54 -4.72
C LYS A 52 6.45 -4.34 -5.04
N TRP A 53 5.42 -4.10 -4.25
CA TRP A 53 4.10 -4.73 -4.38
C TRP A 53 3.05 -3.66 -4.59
N SER A 54 1.93 -4.07 -5.19
CA SER A 54 0.78 -3.20 -5.36
C SER A 54 -0.47 -3.92 -4.87
N CYS A 55 -1.38 -3.18 -4.25
CA CYS A 55 -2.67 -3.73 -3.86
C CYS A 55 -3.78 -2.73 -4.21
N SER A 56 -5.02 -3.21 -4.17
CA SER A 56 -6.20 -2.39 -4.47
C SER A 56 -6.86 -1.98 -3.15
N LEU A 57 -7.04 -0.69 -2.95
CA LEU A 57 -7.74 -0.15 -1.79
C LEU A 57 -9.16 0.31 -2.12
N GLY A 58 -9.57 0.17 -3.38
CA GLY A 58 -10.88 0.56 -3.83
C GLY A 58 -10.94 0.49 -5.33
N TYR A 59 -12.02 1.00 -5.91
CA TYR A 59 -12.28 0.91 -7.34
C TYR A 59 -11.11 1.39 -8.20
N ASP A 60 -10.58 2.55 -7.87
CA ASP A 60 -9.52 3.16 -8.66
C ASP A 60 -8.30 3.53 -7.82
N ILE A 61 -8.23 3.06 -6.59
CA ILE A 61 -7.13 3.41 -5.67
C ILE A 61 -6.17 2.23 -5.55
N ARG A 62 -4.89 2.54 -5.74
CA ARG A 62 -3.80 1.57 -5.61
C ARG A 62 -2.83 2.03 -4.54
N MET A 63 -2.21 1.08 -3.88
CA MET A 63 -1.14 1.36 -2.93
C MET A 63 0.08 0.56 -3.33
N VAL A 64 1.21 1.25 -3.48
CA VAL A 64 2.50 0.61 -3.77
C VAL A 64 3.27 0.56 -2.45
N TYR A 65 3.82 -0.60 -2.14
CA TYR A 65 4.50 -0.81 -0.87
C TYR A 65 5.62 -1.82 -0.99
N GLU A 66 6.50 -1.81 0.00
CA GLU A 66 7.55 -2.82 0.16
C GLU A 66 7.25 -3.62 1.41
N ILE A 67 7.67 -4.87 1.42
CA ILE A 67 7.47 -5.75 2.57
C ILE A 67 8.83 -6.02 3.20
N ASP A 68 8.96 -5.65 4.47
CA ASP A 68 10.15 -5.92 5.26
C ASP A 68 9.81 -7.04 6.24
N ASP A 69 10.16 -8.26 5.86
CA ASP A 69 9.85 -9.43 6.69
C ASP A 69 10.68 -9.48 7.96
N GLU A 70 11.86 -8.93 7.93
CA GLU A 70 12.74 -8.93 9.09
C GLU A 70 12.17 -8.09 10.21
N ASN A 71 11.72 -6.88 9.88
CA ASN A 71 11.14 -5.95 10.85
C ASN A 71 9.62 -6.04 10.93
N LYS A 72 9.02 -6.88 10.12
CA LYS A 72 7.56 -7.04 10.06
C LYS A 72 6.86 -5.72 9.76
N GLU A 73 7.30 -5.07 8.69
CA GLU A 73 6.74 -3.79 8.27
C GLU A 73 6.27 -3.81 6.84
N ILE A 74 5.19 -3.08 6.58
CA ILE A 74 4.74 -2.75 5.23
C ILE A 74 5.08 -1.28 5.06
N VAL A 75 6.00 -0.97 4.15
CA VAL A 75 6.48 0.39 3.93
C VAL A 75 5.75 0.97 2.73
N VAL A 76 4.85 1.90 2.97
CA VAL A 76 4.05 2.51 1.91
C VAL A 76 4.92 3.46 1.10
N VAL A 77 4.94 3.25 -0.22
CA VAL A 77 5.73 4.06 -1.15
C VAL A 77 4.87 5.12 -1.83
N ALA A 78 3.67 4.75 -2.24
CA ALA A 78 2.75 5.68 -2.90
C ALA A 78 1.32 5.17 -2.77
N VAL A 79 0.36 6.10 -2.72
CA VAL A 79 -1.06 5.78 -2.71
C VAL A 79 -1.76 6.77 -3.61
N GLY A 80 -2.67 6.29 -4.44
CA GLY A 80 -3.45 7.15 -5.31
C GLY A 80 -4.09 6.36 -6.44
N SER A 81 -4.49 7.05 -7.49
CA SER A 81 -5.00 6.39 -8.68
C SER A 81 -3.87 5.56 -9.30
N HIS A 82 -4.20 4.69 -10.24
CA HIS A 82 -3.19 3.87 -10.93
C HIS A 82 -2.06 4.75 -11.46
N LYS A 83 -2.42 5.86 -12.10
CA LYS A 83 -1.43 6.78 -12.67
C LYS A 83 -0.55 7.41 -11.59
N GLU A 84 -1.16 7.87 -10.50
CA GLU A 84 -0.43 8.53 -9.41
C GLU A 84 0.48 7.55 -8.66
N ALA A 85 0.00 6.35 -8.40
CA ALA A 85 0.74 5.37 -7.63
C ALA A 85 1.96 4.83 -8.39
N TYR A 86 1.90 4.80 -9.71
CA TYR A 86 2.94 4.21 -10.54
C TYR A 86 3.82 5.22 -11.29
N SER A 87 3.58 6.49 -11.09
CA SER A 87 4.38 7.52 -11.79
C SER A 87 5.68 7.88 -11.06
#